data_48b8465431c04e399ae8de09755a876b
#
_entry.id   48b8465431c04e399ae8de09755a876b
#
_cell.length_a   1.000
_cell.length_b   1.000
_cell.length_c   1.000
_cell.angle_alpha   90.00
_cell.angle_beta   90.00
_cell.angle_gamma   90.00
#
_symmetry.space_group_name_H-M   'P 1'
#
loop_
_entity.id
_entity.type
_entity.pdbx_description
1 polymer ?
#
loop_
_entity_poly.entity_id
_entity_poly.type
_entity_poly.pdbx_seq_one_letter_code
_entity_poly.pdbx_strand_id
1 'polypeptide(L)'
;MRPNVLLVVLDTARADAFEPYGALAGTTPTVAQMASASNGFVHRAMYSTACWTLPAHASLFTGRLPRSAGFAKGTPPVFKHAMDAYPVDTLPDALRRAGYDTAGLSANPWISEATGFDRGFERFQMLETDRNKEMDGKRRRDRAAWLLDALRARADDGAVAIEHLLAEWLRARTKQPFFWFVNLMECHSPYLPPKPYSPAGPIGRVRAARDAARHCTLDALWRVGAGGWDIDDGALQRMRAMYDGAIRQLDAWLARVFEHLDEAHVLEDTVVIVTSDHGENFGEDHKFGHTFSLDDRLLHVPFITRGPVSIDLHAVASLADVPGALARTLGVPSGAFDDVDAPRGVAVAQLDAVGDEGDERVDAAVERWGLPESAKKFFFTSYACATDGAIKLVRRRGYEEVFVLATDPLEQAPIRMDETVDARFADELAPLRRALDAAAASEAAPIDDDADDADHDGDAGAAEVSALEKQMRLLGYL
;
A
#
# COMPACT_ATOMS: atom_id res chain seq x y z
N MET A 1 7.97 -2.20 -31.37
CA MET A 1 7.91 -0.98 -30.54
C MET A 1 7.87 -1.40 -29.07
N ARG A 2 8.37 -0.60 -28.14
CA ARG A 2 8.15 -0.86 -26.71
C ARG A 2 6.69 -0.60 -26.36
N PRO A 3 6.04 -1.42 -25.53
CA PRO A 3 4.65 -1.20 -25.14
C PRO A 3 4.51 0.01 -24.21
N ASN A 4 3.32 0.56 -24.17
CA ASN A 4 2.92 1.47 -23.09
C ASN A 4 2.74 0.68 -21.79
N VAL A 5 2.80 1.37 -20.65
CA VAL A 5 2.53 0.79 -19.34
C VAL A 5 1.60 1.71 -18.56
N LEU A 6 0.51 1.14 -18.05
CA LEU A 6 -0.37 1.76 -17.06
C LEU A 6 -0.29 0.94 -15.77
N LEU A 7 0.34 1.49 -14.73
CA LEU A 7 0.44 0.89 -13.40
C LEU A 7 -0.62 1.50 -12.50
N VAL A 8 -1.58 0.69 -12.06
CA VAL A 8 -2.68 1.09 -11.17
C VAL A 8 -2.48 0.42 -9.82
N VAL A 9 -2.30 1.24 -8.79
CA VAL A 9 -2.21 0.81 -7.39
C VAL A 9 -3.51 1.19 -6.68
N LEU A 10 -4.18 0.17 -6.14
CA LEU A 10 -5.42 0.29 -5.38
C LEU A 10 -5.06 0.22 -3.89
N ASP A 11 -4.98 1.36 -3.23
CA ASP A 11 -4.55 1.48 -1.84
C ASP A 11 -5.43 0.62 -0.90
N THR A 12 -4.82 -0.19 -0.04
CA THR A 12 -5.45 -1.14 0.88
C THR A 12 -6.25 -2.29 0.24
N ALA A 13 -6.11 -2.56 -1.06
CA ALA A 13 -6.91 -3.59 -1.72
C ALA A 13 -6.34 -5.00 -1.46
N ARG A 14 -7.08 -5.81 -0.70
CA ARG A 14 -6.76 -7.23 -0.41
C ARG A 14 -6.89 -8.09 -1.66
N ALA A 15 -5.99 -9.05 -1.83
CA ALA A 15 -6.10 -10.01 -2.93
C ALA A 15 -7.43 -10.79 -2.91
N ASP A 16 -7.87 -11.25 -1.73
CA ASP A 16 -9.10 -12.04 -1.56
C ASP A 16 -10.41 -11.27 -1.88
N ALA A 17 -10.34 -9.95 -2.10
CA ALA A 17 -11.47 -9.15 -2.54
C ALA A 17 -11.73 -9.22 -4.06
N PHE A 18 -10.84 -9.86 -4.83
CA PHE A 18 -10.94 -9.98 -6.29
C PHE A 18 -11.27 -11.41 -6.73
N GLU A 19 -12.12 -11.55 -7.76
CA GLU A 19 -12.56 -12.86 -8.29
C GLU A 19 -11.41 -13.80 -8.67
N PRO A 20 -10.32 -13.35 -9.31
CA PRO A 20 -9.18 -14.24 -9.60
C PRO A 20 -8.55 -14.86 -8.35
N TYR A 21 -8.76 -14.31 -7.16
CA TYR A 21 -8.22 -14.79 -5.88
C TYR A 21 -9.29 -15.41 -4.96
N GLY A 22 -10.50 -15.63 -5.46
CA GLY A 22 -11.53 -16.38 -4.74
C GLY A 22 -12.69 -15.55 -4.20
N ALA A 23 -12.76 -14.25 -4.49
CA ALA A 23 -13.97 -13.48 -4.21
C ALA A 23 -15.18 -14.05 -4.99
N LEU A 24 -16.39 -13.75 -4.49
CA LEU A 24 -17.63 -14.21 -5.13
C LEU A 24 -17.73 -13.69 -6.55
N ALA A 25 -18.22 -14.56 -7.46
CA ALA A 25 -18.46 -14.20 -8.85
C ALA A 25 -19.40 -12.98 -8.96
N GLY A 26 -19.04 -12.04 -9.83
CA GLY A 26 -19.75 -10.77 -10.03
C GLY A 26 -19.31 -9.65 -9.06
N THR A 27 -18.30 -9.88 -8.22
CA THR A 27 -17.71 -8.84 -7.37
C THR A 27 -16.78 -7.91 -8.17
N THR A 28 -15.93 -8.47 -9.02
CA THR A 28 -14.94 -7.74 -9.83
C THR A 28 -14.91 -8.28 -11.28
N PRO A 29 -16.01 -8.15 -12.03
CA PRO A 29 -16.13 -8.74 -13.37
C PRO A 29 -15.11 -8.20 -14.38
N THR A 30 -14.71 -6.93 -14.27
CA THR A 30 -13.69 -6.32 -15.15
C THR A 30 -12.33 -6.94 -14.92
N VAL A 31 -11.94 -7.09 -13.65
CA VAL A 31 -10.67 -7.75 -13.28
C VAL A 31 -10.71 -9.23 -13.68
N ALA A 32 -11.84 -9.92 -13.50
CA ALA A 32 -12.01 -11.31 -13.94
C ALA A 32 -11.87 -11.45 -15.47
N GLN A 33 -12.45 -10.53 -16.23
CA GLN A 33 -12.30 -10.47 -17.69
C GLN A 33 -10.85 -10.17 -18.09
N MET A 34 -10.20 -9.20 -17.43
CA MET A 34 -8.79 -8.89 -17.64
C MET A 34 -7.90 -10.13 -17.41
N ALA A 35 -8.12 -10.84 -16.31
CA ALA A 35 -7.38 -12.04 -15.93
C ALA A 35 -7.57 -13.22 -16.90
N SER A 36 -8.76 -13.36 -17.48
CA SER A 36 -9.11 -14.45 -18.39
C SER A 36 -8.85 -14.14 -19.87
N ALA A 37 -8.44 -12.93 -20.21
CA ALA A 37 -8.05 -12.57 -21.57
C ALA A 37 -6.87 -13.42 -22.05
N SER A 38 -6.76 -13.65 -23.36
CA SER A 38 -5.64 -14.44 -23.94
C SER A 38 -4.25 -13.87 -23.67
N ASN A 39 -4.18 -12.57 -23.40
CA ASN A 39 -2.99 -11.80 -23.02
C ASN A 39 -3.06 -11.33 -21.54
N GLY A 40 -3.94 -11.95 -20.75
CA GLY A 40 -4.09 -11.71 -19.31
C GLY A 40 -3.23 -12.65 -18.47
N PHE A 41 -2.83 -12.19 -17.30
CA PHE A 41 -2.08 -13.00 -16.34
C PHE A 41 -2.42 -12.61 -14.90
N VAL A 42 -2.43 -13.60 -14.01
CA VAL A 42 -2.65 -13.44 -12.55
C VAL A 42 -1.44 -13.99 -11.81
N HIS A 43 -0.76 -13.14 -11.07
CA HIS A 43 0.28 -13.57 -10.14
C HIS A 43 -0.35 -13.99 -8.82
N ARG A 44 -0.27 -15.28 -8.47
CA ARG A 44 -1.01 -15.85 -7.33
C ARG A 44 -0.39 -15.56 -5.96
N ALA A 45 0.89 -15.25 -5.89
CA ALA A 45 1.66 -15.05 -4.66
C ALA A 45 2.52 -13.79 -4.74
N MET A 46 1.86 -12.65 -4.95
CA MET A 46 2.47 -11.32 -4.88
C MET A 46 2.30 -10.76 -3.47
N TYR A 47 3.40 -10.31 -2.90
CA TYR A 47 3.42 -9.78 -1.54
C TYR A 47 3.88 -8.32 -1.47
N SER A 48 3.24 -7.54 -0.63
CA SER A 48 3.76 -6.25 -0.20
C SER A 48 5.01 -6.43 0.66
N THR A 49 5.87 -5.44 0.67
CA THR A 49 7.08 -5.39 1.49
C THR A 49 6.85 -4.72 2.85
N ALA A 50 5.67 -4.13 3.04
CA ALA A 50 5.26 -3.46 4.27
C ALA A 50 3.74 -3.46 4.42
N CYS A 51 3.26 -3.13 5.62
CA CYS A 51 1.83 -3.08 5.91
C CYS A 51 1.19 -1.68 5.73
N TRP A 52 1.89 -0.71 5.12
CA TRP A 52 1.39 0.64 4.92
C TRP A 52 2.04 1.33 3.70
N THR A 53 1.45 2.42 3.28
CA THR A 53 1.62 3.05 1.97
C THR A 53 3.06 3.44 1.61
N LEU A 54 3.72 4.27 2.43
CA LEU A 54 5.02 4.86 2.05
C LEU A 54 6.10 3.81 1.78
N PRO A 55 6.41 2.88 2.70
CA PRO A 55 7.47 1.89 2.47
C PRO A 55 7.12 0.89 1.36
N ALA A 56 5.83 0.56 1.18
CA ALA A 56 5.40 -0.32 0.11
C ALA A 56 5.61 0.33 -1.28
N HIS A 57 5.22 1.60 -1.43
CA HIS A 57 5.47 2.35 -2.67
C HIS A 57 6.95 2.64 -2.90
N ALA A 58 7.72 2.90 -1.83
CA ALA A 58 9.17 3.03 -1.96
C ALA A 58 9.78 1.76 -2.57
N SER A 59 9.37 0.59 -2.10
CA SER A 59 9.81 -0.69 -2.68
C SER A 59 9.36 -0.86 -4.14
N LEU A 60 8.12 -0.49 -4.45
CA LEU A 60 7.57 -0.56 -5.82
C LEU A 60 8.30 0.36 -6.80
N PHE A 61 8.89 1.45 -6.34
CA PHE A 61 9.62 2.39 -7.20
C PHE A 61 11.12 2.16 -7.22
N THR A 62 11.72 1.66 -6.12
CA THR A 62 13.16 1.51 -5.99
C THR A 62 13.68 0.10 -6.23
N GLY A 63 12.80 -0.92 -6.16
CA GLY A 63 13.22 -2.32 -6.17
C GLY A 63 13.97 -2.76 -4.90
N ARG A 64 13.83 -2.00 -3.80
CA ARG A 64 14.49 -2.29 -2.52
C ARG A 64 13.47 -2.56 -1.42
N LEU A 65 13.89 -3.30 -0.41
CA LEU A 65 13.10 -3.44 0.82
C LEU A 65 13.04 -2.10 1.57
N PRO A 66 12.01 -1.86 2.40
CA PRO A 66 11.83 -0.58 3.07
C PRO A 66 13.05 -0.07 3.83
N ARG A 67 13.73 -0.92 4.59
CA ARG A 67 14.91 -0.53 5.36
C ARG A 67 16.12 -0.23 4.49
N SER A 68 16.29 -0.94 3.39
CA SER A 68 17.35 -0.66 2.41
C SER A 68 17.07 0.61 1.62
N ALA A 69 15.81 0.97 1.44
CA ALA A 69 15.38 2.20 0.78
C ALA A 69 15.38 3.43 1.72
N GLY A 70 15.70 3.26 3.01
CA GLY A 70 15.69 4.34 3.98
C GLY A 70 14.33 4.67 4.59
N PHE A 71 13.30 3.85 4.37
CA PHE A 71 11.93 4.06 4.87
C PHE A 71 11.62 3.26 6.14
N ALA A 72 12.63 2.89 6.91
CA ALA A 72 12.51 1.96 8.01
C ALA A 72 12.25 2.60 9.36
N LYS A 73 12.84 3.73 9.64
CA LYS A 73 12.74 4.40 10.94
C LYS A 73 12.44 5.86 10.74
N GLY A 74 11.50 6.35 11.48
CA GLY A 74 11.25 7.75 11.56
C GLY A 74 9.76 8.08 11.74
N THR A 75 9.56 9.23 12.31
CA THR A 75 8.28 9.92 12.29
C THR A 75 8.14 10.63 10.94
N PRO A 76 6.94 10.94 10.54
CA PRO A 76 6.62 11.58 9.29
C PRO A 76 7.49 12.75 8.78
N PRO A 77 8.04 13.65 9.59
CA PRO A 77 8.98 14.66 9.07
C PRO A 77 10.21 14.09 8.36
N VAL A 78 10.69 12.90 8.80
CA VAL A 78 11.84 12.19 8.20
C VAL A 78 11.58 11.76 6.76
N PHE A 79 10.32 11.59 6.37
CA PHE A 79 9.97 11.14 5.01
C PHE A 79 9.78 12.29 4.02
N LYS A 80 9.94 13.54 4.46
CA LYS A 80 9.92 14.68 3.54
C LYS A 80 11.09 14.54 2.56
N HIS A 81 10.77 14.57 1.28
CA HIS A 81 11.75 14.40 0.20
C HIS A 81 12.62 13.12 0.29
N ALA A 82 12.17 12.11 1.06
CA ALA A 82 12.97 10.88 1.23
C ALA A 82 13.26 10.18 -0.10
N MET A 83 12.32 10.23 -1.05
CA MET A 83 12.55 9.70 -2.41
C MET A 83 13.52 10.55 -3.23
N ASP A 84 13.60 11.87 -2.99
CA ASP A 84 14.55 12.75 -3.67
C ASP A 84 15.99 12.44 -3.24
N ALA A 85 16.19 12.16 -1.95
CA ALA A 85 17.49 11.80 -1.39
C ALA A 85 17.94 10.37 -1.74
N TYR A 86 17.08 9.53 -2.30
CA TYR A 86 17.43 8.15 -2.66
C TYR A 86 18.53 8.14 -3.75
N PRO A 87 19.68 7.49 -3.49
CA PRO A 87 20.90 7.71 -4.30
C PRO A 87 20.87 7.04 -5.67
N VAL A 88 19.89 6.16 -5.94
CA VAL A 88 19.81 5.37 -7.16
C VAL A 88 18.53 5.71 -7.93
N ASP A 89 18.50 5.43 -9.22
CA ASP A 89 17.32 5.64 -10.04
C ASP A 89 16.10 4.87 -9.55
N THR A 90 14.97 5.55 -9.58
CA THR A 90 13.65 4.93 -9.44
C THR A 90 13.17 4.35 -10.77
N LEU A 91 12.13 3.53 -10.73
CA LEU A 91 11.49 3.01 -11.95
C LEU A 91 11.04 4.12 -12.91
N PRO A 92 10.35 5.21 -12.45
CA PRO A 92 10.06 6.35 -13.32
C PRO A 92 11.31 7.01 -13.90
N ASP A 93 12.40 7.18 -13.13
CA ASP A 93 13.68 7.72 -13.64
C ASP A 93 14.24 6.88 -14.79
N ALA A 94 14.31 5.57 -14.59
CA ALA A 94 14.84 4.64 -15.58
C ALA A 94 14.01 4.64 -16.87
N LEU A 95 12.68 4.65 -16.74
CA LEU A 95 11.76 4.67 -17.87
C LEU A 95 11.81 6.01 -18.61
N ARG A 96 11.87 7.15 -17.90
CA ARG A 96 12.04 8.47 -18.51
C ARG A 96 13.34 8.54 -19.34
N ARG A 97 14.47 8.06 -18.79
CA ARG A 97 15.71 8.01 -19.55
C ARG A 97 15.66 7.06 -20.75
N ALA A 98 14.83 6.02 -20.68
CA ALA A 98 14.58 5.13 -21.82
C ALA A 98 13.65 5.73 -22.87
N GLY A 99 13.16 6.95 -22.67
CA GLY A 99 12.34 7.70 -23.62
C GLY A 99 10.83 7.52 -23.45
N TYR A 100 10.38 7.00 -22.31
CA TYR A 100 8.95 6.96 -21.98
C TYR A 100 8.42 8.35 -21.61
N ASP A 101 7.19 8.67 -22.00
CA ASP A 101 6.39 9.76 -21.42
C ASP A 101 5.94 9.31 -20.02
N THR A 102 6.55 9.86 -18.97
CA THR A 102 6.28 9.45 -17.59
C THR A 102 5.31 10.40 -16.92
N ALA A 103 4.21 9.85 -16.38
CA ALA A 103 3.22 10.66 -15.67
C ALA A 103 2.64 9.92 -14.47
N GLY A 104 2.30 10.65 -13.41
CA GLY A 104 1.71 10.13 -12.19
C GLY A 104 0.47 10.89 -11.75
N LEU A 105 -0.55 10.15 -11.30
CA LEU A 105 -1.76 10.65 -10.63
C LEU A 105 -1.92 9.96 -9.30
N SER A 106 -1.98 10.70 -8.21
CA SER A 106 -2.17 10.14 -6.87
C SER A 106 -3.35 10.77 -6.16
N ALA A 107 -4.19 9.94 -5.55
CA ALA A 107 -5.20 10.37 -4.58
C ALA A 107 -4.69 10.32 -3.14
N ASN A 108 -3.51 9.71 -2.90
CA ASN A 108 -2.92 9.56 -1.57
C ASN A 108 -1.90 10.67 -1.29
N PRO A 109 -2.08 11.47 -0.21
CA PRO A 109 -1.15 12.54 0.15
C PRO A 109 0.28 12.07 0.48
N TRP A 110 0.44 10.80 0.89
CA TRP A 110 1.75 10.19 1.10
C TRP A 110 2.51 9.95 -0.19
N ILE A 111 1.82 9.84 -1.32
CA ILE A 111 2.41 9.66 -2.64
C ILE A 111 2.28 10.98 -3.39
N SER A 112 3.18 11.89 -3.08
CA SER A 112 3.12 13.29 -3.49
C SER A 112 4.51 13.89 -3.68
N GLU A 113 4.54 15.11 -4.16
CA GLU A 113 5.74 15.94 -4.27
C GLU A 113 6.39 16.18 -2.90
N ALA A 114 5.59 16.35 -1.84
CA ALA A 114 6.11 16.55 -0.49
C ALA A 114 6.96 15.39 0.07
N THR A 115 6.77 14.21 -0.46
CA THR A 115 7.54 12.99 -0.11
C THR A 115 8.51 12.57 -1.22
N GLY A 116 8.60 13.34 -2.32
CA GLY A 116 9.49 13.11 -3.45
C GLY A 116 9.03 12.00 -4.41
N PHE A 117 7.77 11.54 -4.32
CA PHE A 117 7.25 10.51 -5.23
C PHE A 117 6.95 11.01 -6.63
N ASP A 118 7.05 12.30 -6.90
CA ASP A 118 7.03 12.89 -8.24
C ASP A 118 8.34 12.68 -9.02
N ARG A 119 9.41 12.26 -8.32
CA ARG A 119 10.71 12.01 -8.92
C ARG A 119 10.64 11.03 -10.08
N GLY A 120 11.23 11.42 -11.22
CA GLY A 120 11.27 10.61 -12.43
C GLY A 120 10.06 10.78 -13.34
N PHE A 121 8.99 11.43 -12.90
CA PHE A 121 7.84 11.77 -13.74
C PHE A 121 8.05 13.11 -14.45
N GLU A 122 7.68 13.19 -15.74
CA GLU A 122 7.61 14.47 -16.49
C GLU A 122 6.40 15.28 -16.03
N ARG A 123 5.35 14.61 -15.52
CA ARG A 123 4.12 15.21 -14.98
C ARG A 123 3.69 14.40 -13.78
N PHE A 124 3.47 15.06 -12.67
CA PHE A 124 2.90 14.43 -11.48
C PHE A 124 1.79 15.34 -10.92
N GLN A 125 0.72 14.72 -10.45
CA GLN A 125 -0.37 15.46 -9.82
C GLN A 125 -0.97 14.67 -8.68
N MET A 126 -0.81 15.17 -7.47
CA MET A 126 -1.59 14.73 -6.32
C MET A 126 -2.95 15.45 -6.36
N LEU A 127 -4.04 14.71 -6.26
CA LEU A 127 -5.38 15.28 -6.31
C LEU A 127 -5.78 15.85 -4.97
N GLU A 128 -6.26 17.10 -4.98
CA GLU A 128 -6.94 17.68 -3.84
C GLU A 128 -8.38 17.14 -3.73
N THR A 129 -8.56 15.99 -3.12
CA THR A 129 -9.88 15.46 -2.80
C THR A 129 -10.48 16.19 -1.59
N ASP A 130 -11.79 16.07 -1.37
CA ASP A 130 -12.42 16.61 -0.14
C ASP A 130 -11.82 15.96 1.11
N ARG A 131 -11.42 14.69 1.02
CA ARG A 131 -10.68 13.97 2.04
C ARG A 131 -9.33 14.61 2.34
N ASN A 132 -8.53 14.89 1.30
CA ASN A 132 -7.22 15.52 1.46
C ASN A 132 -7.32 16.93 2.03
N LYS A 133 -8.34 17.72 1.64
CA LYS A 133 -8.62 19.05 2.22
C LYS A 133 -8.98 19.00 3.70
N GLU A 134 -9.62 17.93 4.14
CA GLU A 134 -9.92 17.72 5.55
C GLU A 134 -8.66 17.35 6.34
N MET A 135 -7.82 16.51 5.76
CA MET A 135 -6.52 16.13 6.30
C MET A 135 -5.58 17.34 6.44
N ASP A 136 -5.66 18.29 5.53
CA ASP A 136 -4.90 19.55 5.53
C ASP A 136 -5.41 20.58 6.59
N GLY A 137 -6.45 20.25 7.34
CA GLY A 137 -7.08 21.17 8.31
C GLY A 137 -7.67 22.43 7.69
N LYS A 138 -7.70 22.52 6.35
CA LYS A 138 -8.33 23.62 5.61
C LYS A 138 -9.84 23.60 5.74
N ARG A 139 -10.40 22.44 6.15
CA ARG A 139 -11.83 22.25 6.38
C ARG A 139 -12.05 21.41 7.64
N ARG A 140 -12.48 22.02 8.74
CA ARG A 140 -13.07 21.26 9.84
C ARG A 140 -14.37 20.67 9.34
N ARG A 141 -14.44 19.35 9.15
CA ARG A 141 -15.73 18.71 8.87
C ARG A 141 -16.65 18.92 10.06
N ASP A 142 -17.71 19.64 9.83
CA ASP A 142 -18.86 19.56 10.70
C ASP A 142 -19.35 18.10 10.65
N ARG A 143 -19.42 17.42 11.79
CA ARG A 143 -19.93 16.03 11.90
C ARG A 143 -21.28 15.86 11.18
N ALA A 144 -22.09 16.95 11.13
CA ALA A 144 -23.34 16.96 10.39
C ALA A 144 -23.14 16.94 8.88
N ALA A 145 -22.16 17.66 8.33
CA ALA A 145 -21.83 17.63 6.90
C ALA A 145 -21.35 16.25 6.48
N TRP A 146 -20.47 15.62 7.26
CA TRP A 146 -19.98 14.27 6.98
C TRP A 146 -21.09 13.20 7.01
N LEU A 147 -22.00 13.25 7.99
CA LEU A 147 -23.18 12.38 8.03
C LEU A 147 -24.12 12.64 6.83
N LEU A 148 -24.19 13.88 6.36
CA LEU A 148 -25.01 14.25 5.21
C LEU A 148 -24.40 13.69 3.90
N ASP A 149 -23.09 13.72 3.77
CA ASP A 149 -22.39 13.13 2.62
C ASP A 149 -22.51 11.59 2.62
N ALA A 150 -22.40 10.96 3.79
CA ALA A 150 -22.70 9.54 3.95
C ALA A 150 -24.14 9.19 3.55
N LEU A 151 -25.11 10.03 3.92
CA LEU A 151 -26.51 9.87 3.50
C LEU A 151 -26.70 10.00 1.98
N ARG A 152 -26.02 10.97 1.38
CA ARG A 152 -26.09 11.23 -0.06
C ARG A 152 -25.30 10.22 -0.89
N ALA A 153 -24.34 9.52 -0.28
CA ALA A 153 -23.41 8.60 -0.91
C ALA A 153 -22.81 9.16 -2.22
N ARG A 154 -22.19 10.33 -2.07
CA ARG A 154 -21.50 11.05 -3.15
C ARG A 154 -19.98 11.09 -2.94
N ALA A 155 -19.49 10.42 -1.89
CA ALA A 155 -18.06 10.37 -1.63
C ALA A 155 -17.34 9.75 -2.83
N ASP A 156 -16.31 10.44 -3.28
CA ASP A 156 -15.36 9.99 -4.29
C ASP A 156 -14.00 10.45 -3.80
N ASP A 157 -13.10 9.50 -3.59
CA ASP A 157 -11.76 9.78 -3.07
C ASP A 157 -10.76 10.10 -4.20
N GLY A 158 -11.26 10.42 -5.40
CA GLY A 158 -10.49 10.91 -6.52
C GLY A 158 -10.61 10.09 -7.81
N ALA A 159 -11.26 8.92 -7.79
CA ALA A 159 -11.33 8.03 -8.95
C ALA A 159 -11.95 8.70 -10.18
N VAL A 160 -13.04 9.48 -10.02
CA VAL A 160 -13.69 10.17 -11.13
C VAL A 160 -12.78 11.25 -11.72
N ALA A 161 -12.10 12.02 -10.87
CA ALA A 161 -11.18 13.06 -11.36
C ALA A 161 -9.97 12.44 -12.07
N ILE A 162 -9.42 11.36 -11.55
CA ILE A 162 -8.31 10.60 -12.17
C ILE A 162 -8.75 10.03 -13.53
N GLU A 163 -9.95 9.46 -13.63
CA GLU A 163 -10.49 8.97 -14.90
C GLU A 163 -10.54 10.08 -15.96
N HIS A 164 -11.06 11.24 -15.61
CA HIS A 164 -11.13 12.39 -16.54
C HIS A 164 -9.73 12.85 -16.97
N LEU A 165 -8.79 12.96 -16.06
CA LEU A 165 -7.40 13.33 -16.38
C LEU A 165 -6.72 12.29 -17.27
N LEU A 166 -6.91 11.01 -17.02
CA LEU A 166 -6.40 9.95 -17.88
C LEU A 166 -6.97 10.05 -19.30
N ALA A 167 -8.29 10.28 -19.42
CA ALA A 167 -8.94 10.45 -20.72
C ALA A 167 -8.43 11.72 -21.45
N GLU A 168 -8.15 12.81 -20.72
CA GLU A 168 -7.52 14.01 -21.29
C GLU A 168 -6.10 13.72 -21.76
N TRP A 169 -5.28 13.05 -20.95
CA TRP A 169 -3.90 12.70 -21.31
C TRP A 169 -3.86 11.76 -22.52
N LEU A 170 -4.78 10.80 -22.61
CA LEU A 170 -4.90 9.92 -23.78
C LEU A 170 -5.21 10.70 -25.04
N ARG A 171 -6.09 11.71 -24.98
CA ARG A 171 -6.42 12.57 -26.13
C ARG A 171 -5.30 13.52 -26.51
N ALA A 172 -4.59 14.08 -25.53
CA ALA A 172 -3.50 15.05 -25.74
C ALA A 172 -2.14 14.38 -26.06
N ARG A 173 -2.08 13.06 -26.01
CA ARG A 173 -0.83 12.28 -26.15
C ARG A 173 -0.12 12.57 -27.48
N THR A 174 1.16 12.90 -27.40
CA THR A 174 2.03 13.11 -28.56
C THR A 174 3.24 12.21 -28.58
N LYS A 175 3.58 11.56 -27.43
CA LYS A 175 4.72 10.68 -27.27
C LYS A 175 4.28 9.24 -27.02
N GLN A 176 5.04 8.29 -27.49
CA GLN A 176 4.98 6.85 -27.21
C GLN A 176 6.40 6.32 -27.11
N PRO A 177 6.66 5.31 -26.26
CA PRO A 177 5.73 4.74 -25.28
C PRO A 177 5.48 5.64 -24.08
N PHE A 178 4.41 5.40 -23.33
CA PHE A 178 4.19 6.03 -22.04
C PHE A 178 4.33 5.03 -20.88
N PHE A 179 4.72 5.55 -19.70
CA PHE A 179 4.58 4.92 -18.39
C PHE A 179 3.76 5.84 -17.51
N TRP A 180 2.54 5.44 -17.22
CA TRP A 180 1.65 6.20 -16.36
C TRP A 180 1.34 5.42 -15.09
N PHE A 181 1.45 6.10 -13.97
CA PHE A 181 1.16 5.58 -12.64
C PHE A 181 -0.11 6.21 -12.09
N VAL A 182 -0.93 5.40 -11.46
CA VAL A 182 -2.17 5.83 -10.80
C VAL A 182 -2.24 5.18 -9.43
N ASN A 183 -2.50 6.00 -8.38
CA ASN A 183 -2.84 5.53 -7.05
C ASN A 183 -4.25 5.98 -6.69
N LEU A 184 -5.10 5.04 -6.26
CA LEU A 184 -6.52 5.23 -5.90
C LEU A 184 -6.77 4.83 -4.45
N MET A 185 -7.60 5.60 -3.73
CA MET A 185 -7.85 5.44 -2.29
C MET A 185 -9.27 4.99 -1.92
N GLU A 186 -10.11 4.63 -2.86
CA GLU A 186 -11.54 4.35 -2.63
C GLU A 186 -11.78 3.24 -1.61
N CYS A 187 -10.92 2.21 -1.57
CA CYS A 187 -11.03 1.12 -0.58
C CYS A 187 -10.20 1.34 0.69
N HIS A 188 -9.51 2.47 0.83
CA HIS A 188 -8.90 2.89 2.09
C HIS A 188 -9.97 3.45 3.05
N SER A 189 -9.81 3.22 4.37
CA SER A 189 -10.72 3.77 5.40
C SER A 189 -10.96 5.28 5.20
N PRO A 190 -12.17 5.80 5.36
CA PRO A 190 -13.35 5.29 6.09
C PRO A 190 -14.36 4.46 5.27
N TYR A 191 -14.07 3.92 4.12
CA TYR A 191 -14.91 3.02 3.32
C TYR A 191 -16.31 3.58 3.01
N LEU A 192 -16.43 4.64 2.24
CA LEU A 192 -17.70 5.29 1.93
C LEU A 192 -18.00 5.31 0.41
N PRO A 193 -18.18 4.15 -0.22
CA PRO A 193 -18.42 4.09 -1.67
C PRO A 193 -19.69 4.84 -2.07
N PRO A 194 -19.74 5.45 -3.27
CA PRO A 194 -20.91 6.16 -3.77
C PRO A 194 -22.10 5.22 -4.02
N LYS A 195 -23.28 5.81 -4.22
CA LYS A 195 -24.57 5.13 -4.19
C LYS A 195 -24.70 3.89 -5.08
N PRO A 196 -24.18 3.81 -6.29
CA PRO A 196 -24.30 2.58 -7.09
C PRO A 196 -23.62 1.37 -6.45
N TYR A 197 -22.54 1.60 -5.70
CA TYR A 197 -21.70 0.56 -5.14
C TYR A 197 -21.94 0.31 -3.65
N SER A 198 -22.60 1.24 -2.95
CA SER A 198 -22.91 1.07 -1.53
C SER A 198 -23.91 -0.05 -1.31
N PRO A 199 -23.59 -1.12 -0.56
CA PRO A 199 -24.48 -2.23 -0.29
C PRO A 199 -25.61 -1.88 0.67
N ALA A 200 -25.48 -0.73 1.36
CA ALA A 200 -26.36 -0.33 2.45
C ALA A 200 -27.36 0.76 2.02
N GLY A 201 -28.59 0.68 2.50
CA GLY A 201 -29.56 1.78 2.42
C GLY A 201 -29.12 2.99 3.28
N PRO A 202 -29.88 4.12 3.23
CA PRO A 202 -29.47 5.37 3.88
C PRO A 202 -29.11 5.22 5.37
N ILE A 203 -29.92 4.48 6.13
CA ILE A 203 -29.67 4.25 7.57
C ILE A 203 -28.41 3.38 7.77
N GLY A 204 -28.22 2.34 6.95
CA GLY A 204 -27.04 1.49 7.02
C GLY A 204 -25.77 2.25 6.73
N ARG A 205 -25.77 3.15 5.73
CA ARG A 205 -24.62 4.03 5.44
C ARG A 205 -24.27 4.95 6.60
N VAL A 206 -25.26 5.56 7.24
CA VAL A 206 -25.01 6.41 8.43
C VAL A 206 -24.42 5.60 9.57
N ARG A 207 -24.89 4.36 9.78
CA ARG A 207 -24.30 3.47 10.80
C ARG A 207 -22.85 3.12 10.45
N ALA A 208 -22.59 2.66 9.24
CA ALA A 208 -21.22 2.35 8.76
C ALA A 208 -20.28 3.56 8.87
N ALA A 209 -20.77 4.74 8.49
CA ALA A 209 -20.01 5.98 8.64
C ALA A 209 -19.68 6.30 10.11
N ARG A 210 -20.61 6.07 11.04
CA ARG A 210 -20.34 6.23 12.48
C ARG A 210 -19.32 5.21 12.99
N ASP A 211 -19.43 3.95 12.55
CA ASP A 211 -18.46 2.91 12.91
C ASP A 211 -17.07 3.29 12.42
N ALA A 212 -16.94 3.70 11.16
CA ALA A 212 -15.68 4.17 10.60
C ALA A 212 -15.12 5.40 11.36
N ALA A 213 -15.96 6.40 11.66
CA ALA A 213 -15.53 7.57 12.44
C ALA A 213 -15.05 7.23 13.86
N ARG A 214 -15.52 6.11 14.41
CA ARG A 214 -15.11 5.66 15.75
C ARG A 214 -13.85 4.80 15.70
N HIS A 215 -13.72 3.92 14.70
CA HIS A 215 -12.73 2.85 14.71
C HIS A 215 -11.60 3.06 13.69
N CYS A 216 -11.77 3.91 12.66
CA CYS A 216 -10.73 4.21 11.68
C CYS A 216 -9.92 5.48 12.02
N THR A 217 -9.81 5.86 13.27
CA THR A 217 -8.91 6.91 13.74
C THR A 217 -7.57 6.27 14.17
N LEU A 218 -6.48 7.00 14.07
CA LEU A 218 -5.19 6.47 14.52
C LEU A 218 -5.21 6.08 15.99
N ASP A 219 -5.82 6.89 16.86
CA ASP A 219 -5.97 6.56 18.28
C ASP A 219 -6.68 5.22 18.49
N ALA A 220 -7.75 4.95 17.72
CA ALA A 220 -8.46 3.67 17.78
C ALA A 220 -7.62 2.52 17.24
N LEU A 221 -6.91 2.72 16.12
CA LEU A 221 -6.02 1.72 15.51
C LEU A 221 -4.85 1.36 16.44
N TRP A 222 -4.23 2.37 17.04
CA TRP A 222 -3.15 2.16 18.02
C TRP A 222 -3.63 1.40 19.25
N ARG A 223 -4.80 1.77 19.78
CA ARG A 223 -5.41 1.08 20.91
C ARG A 223 -5.71 -0.39 20.58
N VAL A 224 -6.27 -0.67 19.40
CA VAL A 224 -6.52 -2.05 18.94
C VAL A 224 -5.20 -2.82 18.81
N GLY A 225 -4.18 -2.25 18.18
CA GLY A 225 -2.86 -2.86 18.07
C GLY A 225 -2.21 -3.18 19.41
N ALA A 226 -2.41 -2.32 20.41
CA ALA A 226 -1.95 -2.53 21.79
C ALA A 226 -2.81 -3.51 22.61
N GLY A 227 -3.83 -4.14 22.00
CA GLY A 227 -4.71 -5.13 22.63
C GLY A 227 -6.01 -4.58 23.21
N GLY A 228 -6.33 -3.30 22.98
CA GLY A 228 -7.57 -2.65 23.44
C GLY A 228 -8.73 -2.86 22.48
N TRP A 229 -9.19 -4.10 22.30
CA TRP A 229 -10.29 -4.44 21.41
C TRP A 229 -11.67 -4.00 21.94
N ASP A 230 -12.42 -3.23 21.13
CA ASP A 230 -13.78 -2.78 21.44
C ASP A 230 -14.71 -2.69 20.23
N ILE A 231 -14.37 -3.36 19.13
CA ILE A 231 -15.13 -3.34 17.87
C ILE A 231 -16.11 -4.53 17.90
N ASP A 232 -17.41 -4.27 17.79
CA ASP A 232 -18.41 -5.34 17.70
C ASP A 232 -18.52 -5.92 16.29
N ASP A 233 -18.94 -7.18 16.18
CA ASP A 233 -19.04 -7.91 14.92
C ASP A 233 -19.96 -7.20 13.91
N GLY A 234 -21.02 -6.53 14.38
CA GLY A 234 -21.91 -5.78 13.51
C GLY A 234 -21.24 -4.55 12.90
N ALA A 235 -20.35 -3.88 13.63
CA ALA A 235 -19.54 -2.78 13.10
C ALA A 235 -18.54 -3.29 12.06
N LEU A 236 -17.84 -4.39 12.34
CA LEU A 236 -16.92 -5.03 11.39
C LEU A 236 -17.63 -5.41 10.09
N GLN A 237 -18.77 -6.11 10.19
CA GLN A 237 -19.55 -6.51 9.02
C GLN A 237 -20.02 -5.32 8.18
N ARG A 238 -20.46 -4.22 8.83
CA ARG A 238 -20.87 -3.03 8.10
C ARG A 238 -19.70 -2.35 7.39
N MET A 239 -18.55 -2.20 8.06
CA MET A 239 -17.35 -1.61 7.46
C MET A 239 -16.82 -2.50 6.33
N ARG A 240 -16.73 -3.82 6.53
CA ARG A 240 -16.33 -4.76 5.47
C ARG A 240 -17.27 -4.70 4.24
N ALA A 241 -18.58 -4.66 4.44
CA ALA A 241 -19.50 -4.56 3.33
C ALA A 241 -19.34 -3.26 2.52
N MET A 242 -19.00 -2.15 3.20
CA MET A 242 -18.70 -0.88 2.53
C MET A 242 -17.37 -0.93 1.78
N TYR A 243 -16.35 -1.56 2.35
CA TYR A 243 -15.09 -1.84 1.68
C TYR A 243 -15.29 -2.68 0.41
N ASP A 244 -16.06 -3.76 0.47
CA ASP A 244 -16.41 -4.57 -0.71
C ASP A 244 -17.18 -3.75 -1.75
N GLY A 245 -17.94 -2.75 -1.31
CA GLY A 245 -18.58 -1.77 -2.19
C GLY A 245 -17.57 -0.88 -2.91
N ALA A 246 -16.53 -0.43 -2.22
CA ALA A 246 -15.45 0.35 -2.80
C ALA A 246 -14.62 -0.46 -3.82
N ILE A 247 -14.36 -1.74 -3.55
CA ILE A 247 -13.74 -2.65 -4.53
C ILE A 247 -14.58 -2.73 -5.81
N ARG A 248 -15.91 -2.85 -5.72
CA ARG A 248 -16.80 -2.82 -6.91
C ARG A 248 -16.76 -1.48 -7.65
N GLN A 249 -16.61 -0.36 -6.93
CA GLN A 249 -16.41 0.95 -7.54
C GLN A 249 -15.13 0.99 -8.37
N LEU A 250 -14.02 0.47 -7.81
CA LEU A 250 -12.72 0.41 -8.49
C LEU A 250 -12.76 -0.51 -9.72
N ASP A 251 -13.44 -1.64 -9.64
CA ASP A 251 -13.63 -2.52 -10.80
C ASP A 251 -14.42 -1.83 -11.94
N ALA A 252 -15.48 -1.09 -11.60
CA ALA A 252 -16.22 -0.32 -12.58
C ALA A 252 -15.43 0.89 -13.13
N TRP A 253 -14.58 1.50 -12.32
CA TRP A 253 -13.62 2.52 -12.75
C TRP A 253 -12.65 1.94 -13.78
N LEU A 254 -12.10 0.76 -13.51
CA LEU A 254 -11.17 0.08 -14.42
C LEU A 254 -11.83 -0.24 -15.77
N ALA A 255 -13.11 -0.62 -15.78
CA ALA A 255 -13.85 -0.83 -17.03
C ALA A 255 -13.85 0.44 -17.92
N ARG A 256 -14.11 1.61 -17.33
CA ARG A 256 -14.10 2.88 -18.08
C ARG A 256 -12.69 3.25 -18.55
N VAL A 257 -11.66 2.94 -17.77
CA VAL A 257 -10.26 3.14 -18.22
C VAL A 257 -9.95 2.26 -19.43
N PHE A 258 -10.39 1.02 -19.44
CA PHE A 258 -10.27 0.15 -20.63
C PHE A 258 -11.01 0.74 -21.85
N GLU A 259 -12.21 1.28 -21.67
CA GLU A 259 -12.94 1.98 -22.73
C GLU A 259 -12.13 3.18 -23.28
N HIS A 260 -11.55 4.01 -22.40
CA HIS A 260 -10.73 5.13 -22.85
C HIS A 260 -9.42 4.73 -23.57
N LEU A 261 -8.78 3.62 -23.14
CA LEU A 261 -7.60 3.07 -23.82
C LEU A 261 -7.97 2.52 -25.21
N ASP A 262 -9.15 1.88 -25.35
CA ASP A 262 -9.66 1.36 -26.62
C ASP A 262 -10.04 2.49 -27.58
N GLU A 263 -10.79 3.49 -27.11
CA GLU A 263 -11.13 4.71 -27.86
C GLU A 263 -9.89 5.46 -28.37
N ALA A 264 -8.82 5.46 -27.58
CA ALA A 264 -7.53 6.03 -27.95
C ALA A 264 -6.68 5.12 -28.86
N HIS A 265 -7.16 3.93 -29.20
CA HIS A 265 -6.49 2.90 -30.01
C HIS A 265 -5.11 2.50 -29.48
N VAL A 266 -4.97 2.37 -28.15
CA VAL A 266 -3.72 1.95 -27.50
C VAL A 266 -3.87 0.77 -26.56
N LEU A 267 -5.07 0.25 -26.37
CA LEU A 267 -5.33 -0.83 -25.42
C LEU A 267 -4.45 -2.07 -25.69
N GLU A 268 -4.35 -2.48 -26.95
CA GLU A 268 -3.57 -3.67 -27.34
C GLU A 268 -2.05 -3.45 -27.31
N ASP A 269 -1.60 -2.19 -27.30
CA ASP A 269 -0.20 -1.78 -27.17
C ASP A 269 0.17 -1.41 -25.72
N THR A 270 -0.75 -1.57 -24.76
CA THR A 270 -0.55 -1.17 -23.36
C THR A 270 -0.53 -2.38 -22.43
N VAL A 271 0.51 -2.47 -21.61
CA VAL A 271 0.52 -3.35 -20.45
C VAL A 271 -0.20 -2.63 -19.30
N VAL A 272 -1.40 -3.09 -18.95
CA VAL A 272 -2.14 -2.62 -17.78
C VAL A 272 -1.79 -3.54 -16.62
N ILE A 273 -1.34 -2.97 -15.52
CA ILE A 273 -1.00 -3.65 -14.27
C ILE A 273 -1.94 -3.14 -13.19
N VAL A 274 -2.67 -4.04 -12.54
CA VAL A 274 -3.51 -3.74 -11.37
C VAL A 274 -2.92 -4.45 -10.16
N THR A 275 -2.55 -3.67 -9.15
CA THR A 275 -1.99 -4.18 -7.89
C THR A 275 -2.48 -3.34 -6.71
N SER A 276 -2.03 -3.67 -5.51
CA SER A 276 -2.17 -2.86 -4.30
C SER A 276 -0.82 -2.68 -3.63
N ASP A 277 -0.70 -1.68 -2.81
CA ASP A 277 0.46 -1.46 -1.95
C ASP A 277 0.42 -2.34 -0.69
N HIS A 278 -0.74 -2.54 -0.08
CA HIS A 278 -1.03 -3.47 1.03
C HIS A 278 -2.53 -3.75 1.11
N GLY A 279 -2.93 -4.57 2.06
CA GLY A 279 -4.33 -4.88 2.32
C GLY A 279 -4.88 -4.21 3.59
N GLU A 280 -5.95 -4.80 4.16
CA GLU A 280 -6.70 -4.26 5.29
C GLU A 280 -7.23 -5.40 6.18
N ASN A 281 -7.18 -5.26 7.50
CA ASN A 281 -7.77 -6.21 8.47
C ASN A 281 -9.18 -5.80 8.87
N PHE A 282 -10.08 -6.77 9.02
CA PHE A 282 -11.48 -6.58 9.40
C PHE A 282 -11.90 -7.47 10.58
N GLY A 283 -11.07 -7.60 11.60
CA GLY A 283 -11.36 -8.32 12.84
C GLY A 283 -10.70 -9.68 12.95
N GLU A 284 -9.99 -10.14 11.90
CA GLU A 284 -9.24 -11.37 11.95
C GLU A 284 -8.18 -11.30 13.05
N ASP A 285 -8.17 -12.27 13.95
CA ASP A 285 -7.29 -12.34 15.13
C ASP A 285 -7.26 -11.02 15.94
N HIS A 286 -8.44 -10.41 16.12
CA HIS A 286 -8.59 -9.11 16.79
C HIS A 286 -7.71 -7.99 16.21
N LYS A 287 -7.46 -8.02 14.88
CA LYS A 287 -6.77 -6.97 14.16
C LYS A 287 -7.74 -6.14 13.32
N PHE A 288 -7.50 -4.86 13.20
CA PHE A 288 -8.30 -3.94 12.40
C PHE A 288 -7.41 -2.86 11.79
N GLY A 289 -7.71 -2.49 10.53
CA GLY A 289 -6.88 -1.53 9.80
C GLY A 289 -5.62 -2.19 9.21
N HIS A 290 -4.68 -1.37 8.79
CA HIS A 290 -3.46 -1.81 8.08
C HIS A 290 -2.17 -1.46 8.83
N THR A 291 -2.25 -1.23 10.13
CA THR A 291 -1.08 -0.89 10.94
C THR A 291 -0.64 -2.07 11.81
N PHE A 292 0.69 -2.14 12.06
CA PHE A 292 1.31 -2.97 13.09
C PHE A 292 1.20 -4.49 12.92
N SER A 293 0.95 -4.98 11.71
CA SER A 293 0.94 -6.41 11.43
C SER A 293 1.56 -6.72 10.07
N LEU A 294 2.17 -7.90 9.98
CA LEU A 294 2.69 -8.46 8.72
C LEU A 294 1.93 -9.74 8.35
N ASP A 295 0.63 -9.82 8.64
CA ASP A 295 -0.18 -10.96 8.21
C ASP A 295 -0.58 -10.87 6.72
N ASP A 296 -0.97 -12.01 6.14
CA ASP A 296 -1.24 -12.11 4.71
C ASP A 296 -2.44 -11.28 4.24
N ARG A 297 -3.37 -10.88 5.15
CA ARG A 297 -4.44 -9.94 4.78
C ARG A 297 -3.91 -8.55 4.43
N LEU A 298 -2.73 -8.20 4.97
CA LEU A 298 -2.03 -6.96 4.65
C LEU A 298 -0.99 -7.15 3.55
N LEU A 299 -0.32 -8.31 3.52
CA LEU A 299 0.83 -8.52 2.63
C LEU A 299 0.47 -9.16 1.30
N HIS A 300 -0.50 -10.10 1.25
CA HIS A 300 -0.89 -10.73 -0.01
C HIS A 300 -1.77 -9.79 -0.83
N VAL A 301 -1.16 -9.17 -1.84
CA VAL A 301 -1.80 -8.16 -2.70
C VAL A 301 -2.18 -8.73 -4.06
N PRO A 302 -3.22 -8.20 -4.72
CA PRO A 302 -3.52 -8.57 -6.10
C PRO A 302 -2.40 -8.12 -7.02
N PHE A 303 -2.10 -8.91 -8.04
CA PHE A 303 -1.24 -8.51 -9.16
C PHE A 303 -1.77 -9.17 -10.43
N ILE A 304 -2.47 -8.38 -11.22
CA ILE A 304 -3.11 -8.84 -12.44
C ILE A 304 -2.58 -7.98 -13.59
N THR A 305 -2.20 -8.60 -14.69
CA THR A 305 -1.74 -7.88 -15.87
C THR A 305 -2.51 -8.29 -17.11
N ARG A 306 -2.64 -7.37 -18.04
CA ARG A 306 -3.08 -7.62 -19.41
C ARG A 306 -2.25 -6.76 -20.36
N GLY A 307 -1.75 -7.34 -21.46
CA GLY A 307 -1.02 -6.55 -22.44
C GLY A 307 -0.21 -7.40 -23.43
N PRO A 308 0.50 -6.74 -24.35
CA PRO A 308 1.24 -7.40 -25.42
C PRO A 308 2.46 -8.19 -24.96
N VAL A 309 2.90 -8.02 -23.72
CA VAL A 309 4.04 -8.73 -23.13
C VAL A 309 3.72 -9.18 -21.70
N SER A 310 4.26 -10.32 -21.31
CA SER A 310 4.17 -10.83 -19.92
C SER A 310 5.33 -10.30 -19.09
N ILE A 311 5.06 -9.93 -17.84
CA ILE A 311 6.09 -9.55 -16.87
C ILE A 311 6.64 -10.82 -16.24
N ASP A 312 7.96 -11.02 -16.38
CA ASP A 312 8.64 -12.21 -15.85
C ASP A 312 8.96 -12.03 -14.35
N LEU A 313 8.08 -12.58 -13.53
CA LEU A 313 8.17 -12.63 -12.07
C LEU A 313 8.31 -14.07 -11.59
N HIS A 314 8.98 -14.28 -10.45
CA HIS A 314 9.06 -15.59 -9.80
C HIS A 314 7.68 -16.04 -9.29
N ALA A 315 7.50 -17.34 -9.04
CA ALA A 315 6.25 -17.91 -8.56
C ALA A 315 5.77 -17.26 -7.23
N VAL A 316 6.71 -16.88 -6.38
CA VAL A 316 6.50 -15.98 -5.23
C VAL A 316 7.33 -14.72 -5.49
N ALA A 317 6.71 -13.57 -5.39
CA ALA A 317 7.35 -12.29 -5.65
C ALA A 317 6.83 -11.21 -4.69
N SER A 318 7.57 -10.13 -4.58
CA SER A 318 7.19 -8.96 -3.82
C SER A 318 7.09 -7.71 -4.70
N LEU A 319 6.53 -6.64 -4.16
CA LEU A 319 6.49 -5.35 -4.86
C LEU A 319 7.89 -4.82 -5.20
N ALA A 320 8.93 -5.22 -4.44
CA ALA A 320 10.31 -4.88 -4.74
C ALA A 320 10.86 -5.58 -5.99
N ASP A 321 10.26 -6.69 -6.44
CA ASP A 321 10.66 -7.38 -7.66
C ASP A 321 10.13 -6.72 -8.95
N VAL A 322 9.06 -5.92 -8.81
CA VAL A 322 8.33 -5.34 -9.94
C VAL A 322 9.19 -4.40 -10.79
N PRO A 323 9.99 -3.45 -10.22
CA PRO A 323 10.81 -2.55 -11.02
C PRO A 323 11.81 -3.28 -11.92
N GLY A 324 12.52 -4.25 -11.35
CA GLY A 324 13.50 -5.05 -12.09
C GLY A 324 12.86 -5.91 -13.19
N ALA A 325 11.75 -6.59 -12.85
CA ALA A 325 11.00 -7.41 -13.81
C ALA A 325 10.45 -6.56 -14.97
N LEU A 326 9.88 -5.39 -14.64
CA LEU A 326 9.34 -4.50 -15.66
C LEU A 326 10.44 -3.90 -16.54
N ALA A 327 11.56 -3.46 -15.96
CA ALA A 327 12.70 -2.94 -16.72
C ALA A 327 13.24 -3.99 -17.70
N ARG A 328 13.44 -5.24 -17.25
CA ARG A 328 13.87 -6.35 -18.13
C ARG A 328 12.86 -6.61 -19.24
N THR A 329 11.57 -6.69 -18.92
CA THR A 329 10.48 -6.93 -19.89
C THR A 329 10.45 -5.87 -20.97
N LEU A 330 10.69 -4.62 -20.62
CA LEU A 330 10.66 -3.47 -21.53
C LEU A 330 12.00 -3.23 -22.26
N GLY A 331 13.03 -4.03 -21.97
CA GLY A 331 14.37 -3.84 -22.54
C GLY A 331 15.01 -2.51 -22.13
N VAL A 332 14.77 -2.10 -20.88
CA VAL A 332 15.39 -0.93 -20.25
C VAL A 332 16.53 -1.41 -19.35
N PRO A 333 17.66 -0.68 -19.24
CA PRO A 333 18.72 -1.07 -18.32
C PRO A 333 18.20 -1.23 -16.90
N SER A 334 18.36 -2.44 -16.33
CA SER A 334 17.81 -2.83 -15.03
C SER A 334 18.83 -2.73 -13.89
N GLY A 335 20.08 -2.36 -14.17
CA GLY A 335 21.19 -2.42 -13.21
C GLY A 335 20.94 -1.74 -11.85
N ALA A 336 20.06 -0.74 -11.80
CA ALA A 336 19.62 -0.14 -10.55
C ALA A 336 18.76 -1.09 -9.69
N PHE A 337 18.15 -2.12 -10.29
CA PHE A 337 17.19 -3.05 -9.67
C PHE A 337 17.69 -4.49 -9.62
N ASP A 338 18.95 -4.77 -10.05
CA ASP A 338 19.47 -6.12 -10.13
C ASP A 338 19.87 -6.71 -8.77
N ASP A 339 20.18 -5.83 -7.80
CA ASP A 339 20.50 -6.20 -6.43
C ASP A 339 19.23 -6.14 -5.55
N VAL A 340 18.33 -7.09 -5.71
CA VAL A 340 17.19 -7.24 -4.80
C VAL A 340 17.67 -7.88 -3.49
N ASP A 341 17.30 -7.29 -2.35
CA ASP A 341 17.76 -7.67 -1.02
C ASP A 341 17.25 -9.05 -0.53
N ALA A 342 16.44 -9.74 -1.32
CA ALA A 342 15.88 -11.04 -0.98
C ALA A 342 16.22 -12.11 -2.04
N PRO A 343 16.44 -13.37 -1.63
CA PRO A 343 16.57 -14.49 -2.57
C PRO A 343 15.32 -14.61 -3.44
N ARG A 344 15.51 -14.90 -4.72
CA ARG A 344 14.43 -15.09 -5.68
C ARG A 344 13.50 -16.23 -5.25
N GLY A 345 12.18 -15.99 -5.32
CA GLY A 345 11.16 -16.96 -4.92
C GLY A 345 10.82 -16.94 -3.41
N VAL A 346 11.32 -15.93 -2.69
CA VAL A 346 10.95 -15.64 -1.29
C VAL A 346 10.57 -14.16 -1.21
N ALA A 347 9.39 -13.89 -0.68
CA ALA A 347 8.97 -12.51 -0.39
C ALA A 347 9.34 -12.15 1.05
N VAL A 348 9.87 -10.93 1.23
CA VAL A 348 10.22 -10.37 2.55
C VAL A 348 9.40 -9.12 2.81
N ALA A 349 8.89 -8.98 4.04
CA ALA A 349 8.25 -7.76 4.50
C ALA A 349 8.83 -7.31 5.86
N GLN A 350 8.82 -6.00 6.07
CA GLN A 350 9.42 -5.35 7.22
C GLN A 350 8.44 -4.41 7.91
N LEU A 351 8.43 -4.43 9.24
CA LEU A 351 7.70 -3.50 10.08
C LEU A 351 8.64 -2.93 11.13
N ASP A 352 8.65 -1.62 11.26
CA ASP A 352 9.46 -0.94 12.26
C ASP A 352 8.66 -0.46 13.45
N ALA A 353 9.38 -0.30 14.55
CA ALA A 353 8.85 0.30 15.76
C ALA A 353 8.37 1.73 15.50
N VAL A 354 7.28 2.12 16.15
CA VAL A 354 6.71 3.48 16.04
C VAL A 354 7.58 4.51 16.77
N GLY A 355 8.28 4.06 17.81
CA GLY A 355 9.16 4.91 18.61
C GLY A 355 10.15 4.07 19.43
N ASP A 356 10.99 4.73 20.17
CA ASP A 356 11.95 4.12 21.11
C ASP A 356 11.35 3.96 22.51
N GLU A 357 11.91 3.04 23.31
CA GLU A 357 11.50 2.86 24.71
C GLU A 357 11.63 4.19 25.47
N GLY A 358 10.54 4.64 26.10
CA GLY A 358 10.47 5.95 26.78
C GLY A 358 9.82 7.05 25.95
N ASP A 359 9.24 6.75 24.79
CA ASP A 359 8.43 7.72 24.03
C ASP A 359 7.20 8.14 24.85
N GLU A 360 7.18 9.39 25.32
CA GLU A 360 6.13 9.95 26.18
C GLU A 360 4.74 9.92 25.50
N ARG A 361 4.68 9.93 24.14
CA ARG A 361 3.43 9.85 23.39
C ARG A 361 2.78 8.47 23.55
N VAL A 362 3.59 7.41 23.50
CA VAL A 362 3.17 6.02 23.73
C VAL A 362 2.73 5.83 25.17
N ASP A 363 3.52 6.37 26.12
CA ASP A 363 3.23 6.30 27.55
C ASP A 363 1.88 6.94 27.88
N ALA A 364 1.66 8.17 27.41
CA ALA A 364 0.40 8.89 27.61
C ALA A 364 -0.81 8.21 26.93
N ALA A 365 -0.58 7.58 25.76
CA ALA A 365 -1.65 6.88 25.04
C ALA A 365 -2.08 5.61 25.78
N VAL A 366 -1.12 4.77 26.20
CA VAL A 366 -1.39 3.52 26.93
C VAL A 366 -2.10 3.78 28.26
N GLU A 367 -1.66 4.82 28.99
CA GLU A 367 -2.31 5.27 30.23
C GLU A 367 -3.76 5.73 29.97
N ARG A 368 -3.98 6.58 28.97
CA ARG A 368 -5.31 7.08 28.58
C ARG A 368 -6.27 5.96 28.21
N TRP A 369 -5.80 4.90 27.57
CA TRP A 369 -6.60 3.73 27.20
C TRP A 369 -6.83 2.75 28.35
N GLY A 370 -6.13 2.92 29.48
CA GLY A 370 -6.21 2.00 30.63
C GLY A 370 -5.64 0.63 30.32
N LEU A 371 -4.69 0.53 29.39
CA LEU A 371 -4.03 -0.72 29.03
C LEU A 371 -2.84 -1.00 29.97
N PRO A 372 -2.44 -2.29 30.11
CA PRO A 372 -1.29 -2.64 30.95
C PRO A 372 0.02 -2.11 30.32
N GLU A 373 1.03 -1.85 31.19
CA GLU A 373 2.36 -1.38 30.79
C GLU A 373 2.99 -2.26 29.69
N SER A 374 2.72 -3.57 29.71
CA SER A 374 3.20 -4.50 28.68
C SER A 374 2.70 -4.20 27.27
N ALA A 375 1.61 -3.46 27.11
CA ALA A 375 1.08 -3.02 25.82
C ALA A 375 2.03 -2.09 25.07
N LYS A 376 2.88 -1.35 25.78
CA LYS A 376 3.90 -0.47 25.19
C LYS A 376 4.88 -1.20 24.30
N LYS A 377 5.23 -2.47 24.63
CA LYS A 377 6.15 -3.28 23.83
C LYS A 377 5.71 -3.44 22.37
N PHE A 378 4.42 -3.34 22.12
CA PHE A 378 3.87 -3.39 20.78
C PHE A 378 4.44 -2.26 19.90
N PHE A 379 4.54 -1.06 20.43
CA PHE A 379 5.03 0.12 19.70
C PHE A 379 6.55 0.17 19.54
N PHE A 380 7.29 -0.55 20.37
CA PHE A 380 8.75 -0.57 20.41
C PHE A 380 9.36 -1.80 19.74
N THR A 381 8.55 -2.59 19.01
CA THR A 381 9.01 -3.83 18.40
C THR A 381 9.05 -3.73 16.89
N SER A 382 10.27 -3.76 16.35
CA SER A 382 10.49 -4.01 14.91
C SER A 382 10.55 -5.51 14.66
N TYR A 383 9.99 -5.96 13.54
CA TYR A 383 10.10 -7.35 13.09
C TYR A 383 10.02 -7.46 11.57
N ALA A 384 10.35 -8.63 11.06
CA ALA A 384 10.28 -8.94 9.64
C ALA A 384 9.72 -10.34 9.44
N CYS A 385 9.17 -10.59 8.26
CA CYS A 385 8.78 -11.93 7.86
C CYS A 385 9.30 -12.26 6.46
N ALA A 386 9.44 -13.56 6.21
CA ALA A 386 9.73 -14.11 4.91
C ALA A 386 8.75 -15.24 4.59
N THR A 387 8.33 -15.37 3.32
CA THR A 387 7.43 -16.44 2.88
C THR A 387 7.80 -16.95 1.50
N ASP A 388 7.62 -18.25 1.29
CA ASP A 388 7.65 -18.91 -0.02
C ASP A 388 6.23 -19.21 -0.55
N GLY A 389 5.20 -18.62 0.09
CA GLY A 389 3.80 -18.82 -0.23
C GLY A 389 3.16 -20.06 0.40
N ALA A 390 3.94 -20.97 0.96
CA ALA A 390 3.44 -22.15 1.68
C ALA A 390 3.71 -22.04 3.18
N ILE A 391 4.87 -21.53 3.53
CA ILE A 391 5.32 -21.31 4.91
C ILE A 391 5.71 -19.82 5.05
N LYS A 392 5.39 -19.27 6.22
CA LYS A 392 5.79 -17.92 6.61
C LYS A 392 6.56 -17.98 7.92
N LEU A 393 7.76 -17.44 7.89
CA LEU A 393 8.63 -17.25 9.04
C LEU A 393 8.55 -15.80 9.49
N VAL A 394 8.14 -15.56 10.73
CA VAL A 394 8.14 -14.24 11.36
C VAL A 394 9.26 -14.18 12.38
N ARG A 395 10.19 -13.26 12.18
CA ARG A 395 11.33 -13.03 13.07
C ARG A 395 11.09 -11.78 13.90
N ARG A 396 10.97 -11.97 15.21
CA ARG A 396 10.87 -10.92 16.22
C ARG A 396 12.15 -10.85 17.05
N ARG A 397 12.33 -9.79 17.82
CA ARG A 397 13.47 -9.68 18.74
C ARG A 397 13.46 -10.86 19.73
N GLY A 398 14.42 -11.78 19.56
CA GLY A 398 14.66 -12.90 20.47
C GLY A 398 13.88 -14.19 20.22
N TYR A 399 13.02 -14.26 19.19
CA TYR A 399 12.34 -15.51 18.82
C TYR A 399 11.83 -15.49 17.38
N GLU A 400 11.53 -16.68 16.86
CA GLU A 400 10.89 -16.88 15.57
C GLU A 400 9.57 -17.64 15.74
N GLU A 401 8.62 -17.35 14.84
CA GLU A 401 7.32 -18.03 14.73
C GLU A 401 7.12 -18.46 13.28
N VAL A 402 6.49 -19.64 13.10
CA VAL A 402 6.19 -20.20 11.79
C VAL A 402 4.70 -20.37 11.62
N PHE A 403 4.20 -20.01 10.45
CA PHE A 403 2.84 -20.27 10.01
C PHE A 403 2.88 -21.17 8.79
N VAL A 404 2.07 -22.23 8.80
CA VAL A 404 1.87 -23.13 7.66
C VAL A 404 0.62 -22.67 6.93
N LEU A 405 0.78 -21.81 5.93
CA LEU A 405 -0.32 -21.08 5.27
C LEU A 405 -1.36 -21.99 4.61
N ALA A 406 -0.95 -23.19 4.15
CA ALA A 406 -1.87 -24.17 3.58
C ALA A 406 -2.93 -24.68 4.58
N THR A 407 -2.62 -24.72 5.87
CA THR A 407 -3.50 -25.22 6.95
C THR A 407 -3.98 -24.10 7.87
N ASP A 408 -3.29 -22.97 7.88
CA ASP A 408 -3.58 -21.78 8.68
C ASP A 408 -3.50 -20.51 7.83
N PRO A 409 -4.39 -20.36 6.83
CA PRO A 409 -4.36 -19.20 5.93
C PRO A 409 -4.74 -17.87 6.63
N LEU A 410 -5.28 -17.94 7.85
CA LEU A 410 -5.61 -16.79 8.67
C LEU A 410 -4.54 -16.45 9.71
N GLU A 411 -3.45 -17.23 9.75
CA GLU A 411 -2.32 -17.03 10.68
C GLU A 411 -2.74 -16.92 12.15
N GLN A 412 -3.62 -17.83 12.58
CA GLN A 412 -4.18 -17.88 13.94
C GLN A 412 -3.46 -18.86 14.86
N ALA A 413 -2.63 -19.74 14.30
CA ALA A 413 -1.95 -20.82 15.02
C ALA A 413 -0.43 -20.77 14.83
N PRO A 414 0.25 -19.73 15.38
CA PRO A 414 1.71 -19.63 15.25
C PRO A 414 2.41 -20.80 15.95
N ILE A 415 3.35 -21.41 15.25
CA ILE A 415 4.24 -22.42 15.79
C ILE A 415 5.50 -21.71 16.27
N ARG A 416 5.68 -21.60 17.59
CA ARG A 416 6.89 -21.00 18.16
C ARG A 416 8.09 -21.93 17.96
N MET A 417 9.19 -21.35 17.51
CA MET A 417 10.40 -22.12 17.22
C MET A 417 11.09 -22.61 18.50
N ASP A 418 11.39 -23.90 18.53
CA ASP A 418 12.30 -24.58 19.45
C ASP A 418 13.16 -25.58 18.66
N GLU A 419 14.10 -26.27 19.32
CA GLU A 419 15.01 -27.22 18.66
C GLU A 419 14.26 -28.34 17.91
N THR A 420 13.13 -28.79 18.41
CA THR A 420 12.32 -29.88 17.81
C THR A 420 11.59 -29.39 16.55
N VAL A 421 10.99 -28.21 16.63
CA VAL A 421 10.31 -27.56 15.49
C VAL A 421 11.32 -27.18 14.43
N ASP A 422 12.49 -26.66 14.82
CA ASP A 422 13.58 -26.31 13.92
C ASP A 422 14.05 -27.50 13.10
N ALA A 423 14.26 -28.65 13.75
CA ALA A 423 14.63 -29.90 13.07
C ALA A 423 13.55 -30.38 12.06
N ARG A 424 12.28 -30.14 12.38
CA ARG A 424 11.16 -30.54 11.52
C ARG A 424 11.04 -29.72 10.24
N PHE A 425 11.33 -28.42 10.31
CA PHE A 425 11.17 -27.46 9.21
C PHE A 425 12.52 -26.96 8.67
N ALA A 426 13.62 -27.65 8.94
CA ALA A 426 14.97 -27.14 8.67
C ALA A 426 15.20 -26.78 7.19
N ASP A 427 14.74 -27.64 6.28
CA ASP A 427 14.94 -27.43 4.83
C ASP A 427 14.06 -26.30 4.30
N GLU A 428 12.81 -26.20 4.75
CA GLU A 428 11.85 -25.17 4.34
C GLU A 428 12.23 -23.79 4.91
N LEU A 429 12.75 -23.73 6.13
CA LEU A 429 13.10 -22.49 6.80
C LEU A 429 14.45 -21.91 6.36
N ALA A 430 15.36 -22.76 5.87
CA ALA A 430 16.69 -22.31 5.49
C ALA A 430 16.67 -21.19 4.40
N PRO A 431 15.88 -21.25 3.33
CA PRO A 431 15.79 -20.14 2.38
C PRO A 431 15.14 -18.88 2.98
N LEU A 432 14.13 -19.03 3.85
CA LEU A 432 13.45 -17.90 4.49
C LEU A 432 14.39 -17.17 5.47
N ARG A 433 15.17 -17.91 6.25
CA ARG A 433 16.20 -17.34 7.13
C ARG A 433 17.27 -16.61 6.36
N ARG A 434 17.77 -17.21 5.27
CA ARG A 434 18.76 -16.52 4.39
C ARG A 434 18.20 -15.22 3.83
N ALA A 435 16.93 -15.19 3.45
CA ALA A 435 16.28 -13.97 2.96
C ALA A 435 16.21 -12.89 4.04
N LEU A 436 15.83 -13.26 5.27
CA LEU A 436 15.80 -12.33 6.41
C LEU A 436 17.19 -11.85 6.81
N ASP A 437 18.21 -12.71 6.73
CA ASP A 437 19.60 -12.35 7.04
C ASP A 437 20.17 -11.40 5.96
N ALA A 438 19.88 -11.64 4.69
CA ALA A 438 20.25 -10.76 3.60
C ALA A 438 19.57 -9.39 3.71
N ALA A 439 18.28 -9.38 4.02
CA ALA A 439 17.51 -8.15 4.23
C ALA A 439 18.07 -7.32 5.41
N ALA A 440 18.46 -7.97 6.50
CA ALA A 440 19.08 -7.30 7.64
C ALA A 440 20.48 -6.76 7.34
N ALA A 441 21.23 -7.44 6.47
CA ALA A 441 22.59 -7.01 6.08
C ALA A 441 22.59 -5.81 5.10
N SER A 442 21.49 -5.58 4.40
CA SER A 442 21.34 -4.52 3.39
C SER A 442 20.65 -3.25 3.93
N GLU A 443 20.36 -3.19 5.24
CA GLU A 443 19.73 -2.02 5.86
C GLU A 443 20.61 -0.76 5.65
N ALA A 444 20.00 0.30 5.09
CA ALA A 444 20.66 1.59 4.95
C ALA A 444 20.93 2.21 6.33
N ALA A 445 21.97 3.03 6.43
CA ALA A 445 22.16 3.88 7.62
C ALA A 445 20.91 4.77 7.78
N PRO A 446 20.49 5.07 9.03
CA PRO A 446 19.41 6.03 9.26
C PRO A 446 19.71 7.34 8.52
N ILE A 447 18.69 7.93 7.91
CA ILE A 447 18.80 9.28 7.36
C ILE A 447 19.03 10.21 8.57
N ASP A 448 20.15 10.92 8.58
CA ASP A 448 20.49 11.86 9.67
C ASP A 448 19.57 13.08 9.58
N ASP A 449 18.73 13.30 10.58
CA ASP A 449 17.82 14.47 10.66
C ASP A 449 18.57 15.82 10.67
N ASP A 450 19.88 15.82 10.99
CA ASP A 450 20.68 17.03 11.14
C ASP A 450 21.36 17.52 9.83
N ALA A 451 21.20 16.83 8.71
CA ALA A 451 21.98 17.12 7.50
C ALA A 451 21.41 18.22 6.60
N ASP A 452 20.18 18.70 6.81
CA ASP A 452 19.47 19.53 5.81
C ASP A 452 19.00 20.93 6.28
N ASP A 453 19.46 21.44 7.44
CA ASP A 453 19.17 22.81 7.86
C ASP A 453 20.09 23.89 7.24
N ALA A 454 20.95 23.52 6.31
CA ALA A 454 21.85 24.44 5.63
C ALA A 454 21.51 24.56 4.13
N ASP A 455 20.83 25.62 3.76
CA ASP A 455 20.61 26.13 2.38
C ASP A 455 19.31 25.75 1.63
N HIS A 456 18.15 25.94 2.24
CA HIS A 456 16.95 26.25 1.46
C HIS A 456 16.18 27.43 2.07
N ASP A 457 15.77 28.37 1.21
CA ASP A 457 15.07 29.62 1.53
C ASP A 457 14.03 29.46 2.64
N GLY A 458 14.30 30.04 3.79
CA GLY A 458 13.71 29.74 5.09
C GLY A 458 12.23 30.05 5.31
N ASP A 459 11.46 30.46 4.30
CA ASP A 459 10.04 30.84 4.49
C ASP A 459 9.08 29.89 3.74
N ALA A 460 9.43 29.40 2.55
CA ALA A 460 8.64 28.42 1.81
C ALA A 460 8.73 27.02 2.44
N GLY A 461 9.93 26.61 2.85
CA GLY A 461 10.17 25.32 3.50
C GLY A 461 9.43 25.15 4.84
N ALA A 462 9.39 26.19 5.67
CA ALA A 462 8.67 26.16 6.96
C ALA A 462 7.14 26.05 6.78
N ALA A 463 6.57 26.66 5.75
CA ALA A 463 5.14 26.57 5.45
C ALA A 463 4.75 25.17 4.94
N GLU A 464 5.59 24.53 4.13
CA GLU A 464 5.39 23.17 3.62
C GLU A 464 5.58 22.11 4.73
N VAL A 465 6.59 22.24 5.60
CA VAL A 465 6.76 21.38 6.79
C VAL A 465 5.53 21.49 7.68
N SER A 466 5.05 22.72 7.94
CA SER A 466 3.84 22.92 8.75
C SER A 466 2.59 22.33 8.08
N ALA A 467 2.50 22.31 6.76
CA ALA A 467 1.40 21.69 6.03
C ALA A 467 1.46 20.15 6.12
N LEU A 468 2.65 19.58 5.93
CA LEU A 468 2.88 18.15 6.04
C LEU A 468 2.68 17.66 7.49
N GLU A 469 3.27 18.32 8.51
CA GLU A 469 3.03 17.99 9.92
C GLU A 469 1.55 18.11 10.30
N LYS A 470 0.86 19.10 9.77
CA LYS A 470 -0.56 19.29 10.01
C LYS A 470 -1.40 18.22 9.32
N GLN A 471 -1.01 17.82 8.13
CA GLN A 471 -1.58 16.72 7.37
C GLN A 471 -1.38 15.40 8.10
N MET A 472 -0.21 15.20 8.69
CA MET A 472 0.16 14.03 9.48
C MET A 472 -0.55 13.97 10.82
N ARG A 473 -0.72 15.10 11.52
CA ARG A 473 -1.55 15.19 12.73
C ARG A 473 -3.02 14.88 12.43
N LEU A 474 -3.50 15.18 11.23
CA LEU A 474 -4.87 14.92 10.80
C LEU A 474 -5.08 13.47 10.34
N LEU A 475 -4.04 12.87 9.77
CA LEU A 475 -3.95 11.42 9.52
C LEU A 475 -3.66 10.64 10.82
N GLY A 476 -3.33 11.37 11.90
CA GLY A 476 -3.04 10.81 13.18
C GLY A 476 -1.66 10.16 13.30
N TYR A 477 -0.70 10.52 12.46
CA TYR A 477 0.68 10.03 12.54
C TYR A 477 1.59 10.90 13.42
N LEU A 478 1.09 12.04 13.92
CA LEU A 478 1.75 12.95 14.88
C LEU A 478 0.83 13.33 16.03
#